data_89e9c6257f256149db9f01c3df20d2ea
#
_entry.id   89e9c6257f256149db9f01c3df20d2ea
#
_cell.length_a   1.000
_cell.length_b   1.000
_cell.length_c   1.000
_cell.angle_alpha   90.00
_cell.angle_beta   90.00
_cell.angle_gamma   90.00
#
_symmetry.space_group_name_H-M   'P 1'
#
loop_
_entity.id
_entity.type
_entity.pdbx_description
1 polymer ?
#
loop_
_entity_poly.entity_id
_entity_poly.type
_entity_poly.pdbx_seq_one_letter_code
_entity_poly.pdbx_strand_id
1 'polypeptide(L)'
;MKSPAARHMMRVSASETAQRAAVPLRNATAYEQMLVKLAADNRTLKQISSKERKAAKKRELLPFYLPWVAGVLENGKGAQDDIVMTVMLWRLDADDIAGALEIARYAMTYGLTMPVGRRPTPCLLAEEVALAAQRLLTAKQPVELANLLDTIALTERADMPDIVRAKLHKITGYVLRDAEQLPEALAHLQRAIQLESSIGVKKDIEQLARQLRPKPEPAPKTKTTKPRTRKPAAKPAARRGRPPKAAKAAG
;
A
#
# COMPACT_ATOMS: atom_id res chain seq x y z
N MET A 1 -19.05 23.50 17.70
CA MET A 1 -19.61 22.12 17.58
C MET A 1 -21.12 22.18 17.41
N LYS A 2 -21.70 21.37 16.49
CA LYS A 2 -23.17 21.28 16.38
C LYS A 2 -23.74 20.50 17.56
N SER A 3 -24.95 20.88 18.01
CA SER A 3 -25.66 20.20 19.09
C SER A 3 -25.96 18.72 18.77
N PRO A 4 -26.16 17.83 19.72
CA PRO A 4 -26.56 16.44 19.48
C PRO A 4 -27.81 16.34 18.60
N ALA A 5 -28.80 17.23 18.81
CA ALA A 5 -30.01 17.29 18.00
C ALA A 5 -29.70 17.63 16.53
N ALA A 6 -28.80 18.58 16.28
CA ALA A 6 -28.40 18.92 14.91
C ALA A 6 -27.67 17.77 14.21
N ARG A 7 -26.87 16.98 14.93
CA ARG A 7 -26.23 15.76 14.41
C ARG A 7 -27.24 14.67 14.10
N HIS A 8 -28.22 14.47 14.96
CA HIS A 8 -29.32 13.53 14.74
C HIS A 8 -30.14 13.92 13.49
N MET A 9 -30.54 15.18 13.36
CA MET A 9 -31.26 15.68 12.19
C MET A 9 -30.49 15.47 10.89
N MET A 10 -29.20 15.73 10.88
CA MET A 10 -28.36 15.47 9.68
C MET A 10 -28.34 14.00 9.30
N ARG A 11 -28.24 13.10 10.28
CA ARG A 11 -28.21 11.65 10.05
C ARG A 11 -29.55 11.15 9.50
N VAL A 12 -30.65 11.60 10.06
CA VAL A 12 -31.99 11.26 9.56
C VAL A 12 -32.22 11.79 8.14
N SER A 13 -31.90 13.06 7.88
CA SER A 13 -32.00 13.63 6.54
C SER A 13 -31.14 12.90 5.50
N ALA A 14 -29.93 12.49 5.86
CA ALA A 14 -29.08 11.70 4.98
C ALA A 14 -29.69 10.33 4.66
N SER A 15 -30.21 9.64 5.69
CA SER A 15 -30.90 8.36 5.55
C SER A 15 -32.13 8.47 4.64
N GLU A 16 -33.02 9.43 4.89
CA GLU A 16 -34.20 9.65 4.06
C GLU A 16 -33.85 9.98 2.60
N THR A 17 -32.83 10.79 2.39
CA THR A 17 -32.37 11.18 1.06
C THR A 17 -31.76 9.96 0.31
N ALA A 18 -30.94 9.16 0.97
CA ALA A 18 -30.31 7.98 0.40
C ALA A 18 -31.31 6.84 0.13
N GLN A 19 -32.46 6.81 0.80
CA GLN A 19 -33.53 5.84 0.55
C GLN A 19 -34.35 6.13 -0.72
N ARG A 20 -34.32 7.35 -1.22
CA ARG A 20 -34.99 7.77 -2.46
C ARG A 20 -34.20 7.28 -3.68
N ALA A 21 -34.09 5.97 -3.86
CA ALA A 21 -33.41 5.37 -5.00
C ALA A 21 -34.05 5.87 -6.32
N ALA A 22 -33.27 6.35 -7.26
CA ALA A 22 -33.63 6.77 -8.61
C ALA A 22 -34.12 8.22 -8.83
N VAL A 23 -34.21 9.07 -7.81
CA VAL A 23 -34.47 10.49 -8.04
C VAL A 23 -33.18 11.28 -7.80
N PRO A 24 -32.72 12.15 -8.73
CA PRO A 24 -31.58 13.03 -8.46
C PRO A 24 -31.83 13.83 -7.19
N LEU A 25 -30.91 13.78 -6.23
CA LEU A 25 -31.00 14.43 -4.90
C LEU A 25 -31.08 15.96 -4.95
N ARG A 26 -31.21 16.54 -6.13
CA ARG A 26 -31.21 17.98 -6.41
C ARG A 26 -32.29 18.79 -5.69
N ASN A 27 -33.34 18.15 -5.18
CA ASN A 27 -34.48 18.86 -4.55
C ASN A 27 -34.53 18.62 -3.00
N ALA A 28 -33.52 18.03 -2.40
CA ALA A 28 -33.51 17.83 -0.96
C ALA A 28 -32.75 18.96 -0.26
N THR A 29 -33.44 19.88 0.40
CA THR A 29 -32.87 21.06 1.07
C THR A 29 -31.67 20.75 1.97
N ALA A 30 -31.69 19.64 2.69
CA ALA A 30 -30.59 19.21 3.56
C ALA A 30 -29.32 18.81 2.74
N TYR A 31 -29.49 18.12 1.62
CA TYR A 31 -28.41 17.75 0.72
C TYR A 31 -27.78 18.97 0.06
N GLU A 32 -28.61 19.92 -0.43
CA GLU A 32 -28.11 21.16 -1.02
C GLU A 32 -27.33 22.01 -0.02
N GLN A 33 -27.79 22.12 1.22
CA GLN A 33 -27.05 22.80 2.28
C GLN A 33 -25.69 22.15 2.55
N MET A 34 -25.63 20.81 2.54
CA MET A 34 -24.39 20.06 2.68
C MET A 34 -23.44 20.27 1.49
N LEU A 35 -23.97 20.33 0.26
CA LEU A 35 -23.17 20.63 -0.94
C LEU A 35 -22.60 22.05 -0.91
N VAL A 36 -23.38 23.04 -0.46
CA VAL A 36 -22.89 24.42 -0.28
C VAL A 36 -21.74 24.46 0.72
N LYS A 37 -21.89 23.76 1.85
CA LYS A 37 -20.83 23.63 2.86
C LYS A 37 -19.58 22.94 2.27
N LEU A 38 -19.76 21.84 1.57
CA LEU A 38 -18.67 21.11 0.91
C LEU A 38 -17.93 21.99 -0.11
N ALA A 39 -18.66 22.77 -0.88
CA ALA A 39 -18.07 23.71 -1.84
C ALA A 39 -17.25 24.81 -1.16
N ALA A 40 -17.70 25.31 0.00
CA ALA A 40 -16.96 26.30 0.80
C ALA A 40 -15.68 25.70 1.36
N ASP A 41 -15.74 24.47 1.91
CA ASP A 41 -14.57 23.76 2.43
C ASP A 41 -13.56 23.43 1.31
N ASN A 42 -14.03 23.01 0.15
CA ASN A 42 -13.17 22.79 -1.02
C ASN A 42 -12.46 24.06 -1.48
N ARG A 43 -13.12 25.24 -1.43
CA ARG A 43 -12.47 26.53 -1.72
C ARG A 43 -11.35 26.82 -0.72
N THR A 44 -11.60 26.60 0.58
CA THR A 44 -10.58 26.75 1.63
C THR A 44 -9.40 25.82 1.39
N LEU A 45 -9.65 24.55 1.07
CA LEU A 45 -8.60 23.58 0.76
C LEU A 45 -7.78 23.96 -0.49
N LYS A 46 -8.40 24.57 -1.51
CA LYS A 46 -7.70 25.03 -2.72
C LYS A 46 -6.70 26.15 -2.43
N GLN A 47 -6.92 26.96 -1.39
CA GLN A 47 -6.00 28.04 -0.99
C GLN A 47 -4.76 27.52 -0.27
N ILE A 48 -4.76 26.26 0.20
CA ILE A 48 -3.63 25.65 0.87
C ILE A 48 -2.76 24.96 -0.17
N SER A 49 -1.49 25.36 -0.31
CA SER A 49 -0.56 24.72 -1.24
C SER A 49 0.07 23.44 -0.68
N SER A 50 0.38 23.43 0.63
CA SER A 50 1.01 22.26 1.29
C SER A 50 0.06 21.08 1.38
N LYS A 51 0.50 19.90 0.92
CA LYS A 51 -0.27 18.64 1.02
C LYS A 51 -0.51 18.25 2.49
N GLU A 52 0.50 18.37 3.33
CA GLU A 52 0.41 18.08 4.77
C GLU A 52 -0.61 18.97 5.46
N ARG A 53 -0.56 20.28 5.20
CA ARG A 53 -1.56 21.23 5.74
C ARG A 53 -2.96 20.98 5.21
N LYS A 54 -3.10 20.51 3.96
CA LYS A 54 -4.40 20.07 3.43
C LYS A 54 -4.92 18.86 4.17
N ALA A 55 -4.07 17.85 4.41
CA ALA A 55 -4.44 16.67 5.17
C ALA A 55 -4.87 17.03 6.60
N ALA A 56 -4.10 17.88 7.29
CA ALA A 56 -4.48 18.40 8.61
C ALA A 56 -5.84 19.11 8.58
N LYS A 57 -6.06 19.97 7.58
CA LYS A 57 -7.35 20.68 7.43
C LYS A 57 -8.51 19.72 7.15
N LYS A 58 -8.30 18.67 6.36
CA LYS A 58 -9.31 17.63 6.13
C LYS A 58 -9.68 16.90 7.43
N ARG A 59 -8.68 16.55 8.27
CA ARG A 59 -8.94 15.95 9.61
C ARG A 59 -9.83 16.84 10.48
N GLU A 60 -9.67 18.17 10.43
CA GLU A 60 -10.53 19.12 11.15
C GLU A 60 -11.96 19.18 10.57
N LEU A 61 -12.12 19.02 9.27
CA LEU A 61 -13.41 19.12 8.58
C LEU A 61 -14.22 17.82 8.64
N LEU A 62 -13.57 16.67 8.60
CA LEU A 62 -14.21 15.35 8.56
C LEU A 62 -15.28 15.12 9.63
N PRO A 63 -15.09 15.47 10.92
CA PRO A 63 -16.09 15.25 11.95
C PRO A 63 -17.45 15.91 11.66
N PHE A 64 -17.47 16.95 10.84
CA PHE A 64 -18.73 17.59 10.45
C PHE A 64 -19.58 16.70 9.55
N TYR A 65 -18.94 15.90 8.68
CA TYR A 65 -19.60 15.07 7.69
C TYR A 65 -19.95 13.66 8.18
N LEU A 66 -19.35 13.21 9.31
CA LEU A 66 -19.58 11.85 9.83
C LEU A 66 -21.06 11.50 10.06
N PRO A 67 -21.93 12.39 10.61
CA PRO A 67 -23.35 12.06 10.79
C PRO A 67 -24.07 11.84 9.45
N TRP A 68 -23.69 12.57 8.40
CA TRP A 68 -24.23 12.38 7.07
C TRP A 68 -23.82 11.01 6.51
N VAL A 69 -22.53 10.72 6.52
CA VAL A 69 -21.98 9.45 6.06
C VAL A 69 -22.63 8.27 6.77
N ALA A 70 -22.73 8.33 8.10
CA ALA A 70 -23.37 7.28 8.90
C ALA A 70 -24.82 7.03 8.47
N GLY A 71 -25.60 8.10 8.26
CA GLY A 71 -26.98 8.00 7.79
C GLY A 71 -27.11 7.32 6.42
N VAL A 72 -26.18 7.63 5.49
CA VAL A 72 -26.14 7.01 4.16
C VAL A 72 -25.73 5.55 4.25
N LEU A 73 -24.68 5.21 5.01
CA LEU A 73 -24.19 3.83 5.12
C LEU A 73 -25.20 2.91 5.83
N GLU A 74 -25.91 3.42 6.83
CA GLU A 74 -26.88 2.63 7.61
C GLU A 74 -28.17 2.32 6.81
N ASN A 75 -28.67 3.30 6.05
CA ASN A 75 -30.04 3.23 5.50
C ASN A 75 -30.13 3.55 4.01
N GLY A 76 -29.00 3.84 3.35
CA GLY A 76 -28.98 4.22 1.94
C GLY A 76 -29.33 3.04 1.03
N LYS A 77 -29.85 3.37 -0.14
CA LYS A 77 -30.21 2.41 -1.21
C LYS A 77 -29.40 2.65 -2.49
N GLY A 78 -28.20 3.22 -2.35
CA GLY A 78 -27.26 3.38 -3.45
C GLY A 78 -27.52 4.61 -4.35
N ALA A 79 -28.24 5.61 -3.87
CA ALA A 79 -28.31 6.87 -4.59
C ALA A 79 -26.91 7.53 -4.64
N GLN A 80 -26.55 8.10 -5.80
CA GLN A 80 -25.31 8.83 -5.96
C GLN A 80 -25.23 9.98 -4.95
N ASP A 81 -24.16 10.04 -4.17
CA ASP A 81 -23.93 11.05 -3.14
C ASP A 81 -22.49 11.59 -3.23
N ASP A 82 -22.37 12.82 -3.72
CA ASP A 82 -21.09 13.47 -3.93
C ASP A 82 -20.40 13.85 -2.62
N ILE A 83 -21.16 14.00 -1.52
CA ILE A 83 -20.63 14.27 -0.19
C ILE A 83 -19.91 13.03 0.32
N VAL A 84 -20.59 11.88 0.28
CA VAL A 84 -20.05 10.59 0.73
C VAL A 84 -18.79 10.24 -0.05
N MET A 85 -18.81 10.40 -1.37
CA MET A 85 -17.66 10.10 -2.23
C MET A 85 -16.48 11.05 -1.99
N THR A 86 -16.75 12.34 -1.75
CA THR A 86 -15.71 13.31 -1.39
C THR A 86 -15.11 13.00 -0.02
N VAL A 87 -15.95 12.62 0.96
CA VAL A 87 -15.49 12.24 2.31
C VAL A 87 -14.63 10.99 2.27
N MET A 88 -14.96 10.00 1.44
CA MET A 88 -14.10 8.82 1.21
C MET A 88 -12.67 9.25 0.81
N LEU A 89 -12.56 10.14 -0.18
CA LEU A 89 -11.26 10.64 -0.62
C LEU A 89 -10.54 11.46 0.46
N TRP A 90 -11.27 12.29 1.20
CA TRP A 90 -10.67 13.07 2.29
C TRP A 90 -10.16 12.20 3.44
N ARG A 91 -10.83 11.09 3.74
CA ARG A 91 -10.33 10.10 4.72
C ARG A 91 -8.99 9.50 4.26
N LEU A 92 -8.86 9.10 2.98
CA LEU A 92 -7.60 8.62 2.41
C LEU A 92 -6.49 9.68 2.45
N ASP A 93 -6.81 10.93 2.14
CA ASP A 93 -5.89 12.05 2.25
C ASP A 93 -5.45 12.36 3.70
N ALA A 94 -6.30 11.99 4.65
CA ALA A 94 -6.06 12.13 6.09
C ALA A 94 -5.43 10.88 6.73
N ASP A 95 -5.08 9.87 5.90
CA ASP A 95 -4.50 8.59 6.28
C ASP A 95 -5.47 7.67 7.08
N ASP A 96 -6.78 7.95 7.04
CA ASP A 96 -7.85 7.11 7.61
C ASP A 96 -8.33 6.10 6.56
N ILE A 97 -7.52 5.06 6.34
CA ILE A 97 -7.82 4.01 5.35
C ILE A 97 -9.05 3.21 5.78
N ALA A 98 -9.16 2.84 7.06
CA ALA A 98 -10.28 2.04 7.57
C ALA A 98 -11.62 2.71 7.33
N GLY A 99 -11.74 3.97 7.75
CA GLY A 99 -12.97 4.74 7.53
C GLY A 99 -13.29 5.00 6.06
N ALA A 100 -12.26 5.11 5.21
CA ALA A 100 -12.49 5.21 3.77
C ALA A 100 -13.04 3.90 3.17
N LEU A 101 -12.55 2.74 3.67
CA LEU A 101 -13.02 1.42 3.22
C LEU A 101 -14.47 1.14 3.59
N GLU A 102 -14.97 1.65 4.71
CA GLU A 102 -16.41 1.58 5.04
C GLU A 102 -17.26 2.21 3.93
N ILE A 103 -16.87 3.40 3.49
CA ILE A 103 -17.56 4.09 2.40
C ILE A 103 -17.34 3.36 1.07
N ALA A 104 -16.12 2.90 0.81
CA ALA A 104 -15.77 2.22 -0.43
C ALA A 104 -16.59 0.95 -0.65
N ARG A 105 -16.82 0.13 0.38
CA ARG A 105 -17.68 -1.06 0.29
C ARG A 105 -19.10 -0.70 -0.17
N TYR A 106 -19.68 0.33 0.43
CA TYR A 106 -20.99 0.85 0.02
C TYR A 106 -20.95 1.36 -1.43
N ALA A 107 -19.97 2.21 -1.74
CA ALA A 107 -19.85 2.80 -3.08
C ALA A 107 -19.70 1.75 -4.17
N MET A 108 -18.95 0.68 -3.93
CA MET A 108 -18.74 -0.39 -4.91
C MET A 108 -19.95 -1.32 -5.03
N THR A 109 -20.66 -1.58 -3.92
CA THR A 109 -21.89 -2.37 -3.94
C THR A 109 -22.94 -1.71 -4.82
N TYR A 110 -23.05 -0.40 -4.79
CA TYR A 110 -24.07 0.35 -5.52
C TYR A 110 -23.55 1.08 -6.77
N GLY A 111 -22.28 0.94 -7.11
CA GLY A 111 -21.70 1.55 -8.30
C GLY A 111 -21.60 3.06 -8.25
N LEU A 112 -21.40 3.66 -7.06
CA LEU A 112 -21.24 5.10 -6.92
C LEU A 112 -19.95 5.58 -7.62
N THR A 113 -20.03 6.75 -8.23
CA THR A 113 -18.92 7.34 -8.98
C THR A 113 -18.33 8.56 -8.26
N MET A 114 -17.07 8.87 -8.57
CA MET A 114 -16.45 10.08 -8.03
C MET A 114 -17.06 11.34 -8.64
N PRO A 115 -17.35 12.38 -7.83
CA PRO A 115 -17.92 13.64 -8.31
C PRO A 115 -16.96 14.43 -9.20
N VAL A 116 -15.67 14.18 -9.08
CA VAL A 116 -14.61 14.85 -9.84
C VAL A 116 -13.62 13.83 -10.37
N GLY A 117 -13.30 13.96 -11.66
CA GLY A 117 -12.36 13.04 -12.32
C GLY A 117 -13.07 12.00 -13.19
N ARG A 118 -12.27 11.28 -13.99
CA ARG A 118 -12.78 10.25 -14.92
C ARG A 118 -12.36 8.84 -14.50
N ARG A 119 -11.65 8.71 -13.38
CA ARG A 119 -11.16 7.39 -12.92
C ARG A 119 -12.31 6.63 -12.26
N PRO A 120 -12.48 5.33 -12.58
CA PRO A 120 -13.41 4.47 -11.86
C PRO A 120 -13.08 4.44 -10.35
N THR A 121 -14.12 4.38 -9.53
CA THR A 121 -13.99 4.34 -8.06
C THR A 121 -13.02 3.27 -7.56
N PRO A 122 -13.03 2.02 -8.08
CA PRO A 122 -12.06 1.00 -7.65
C PRO A 122 -10.60 1.36 -7.95
N CYS A 123 -10.36 1.95 -9.13
CA CYS A 123 -9.02 2.36 -9.54
C CYS A 123 -8.48 3.48 -8.63
N LEU A 124 -9.33 4.49 -8.36
CA LEU A 124 -8.98 5.56 -7.43
C LEU A 124 -8.71 5.04 -6.01
N LEU A 125 -9.59 4.15 -5.51
CA LEU A 125 -9.44 3.54 -4.19
C LEU A 125 -8.08 2.83 -4.06
N ALA A 126 -7.75 1.95 -5.01
CA ALA A 126 -6.49 1.20 -4.99
C ALA A 126 -5.27 2.13 -5.04
N GLU A 127 -5.31 3.19 -5.86
CA GLU A 127 -4.22 4.17 -5.97
C GLU A 127 -4.05 4.96 -4.67
N GLU A 128 -5.13 5.51 -4.12
CA GLU A 128 -5.06 6.38 -2.94
C GLU A 128 -4.75 5.59 -1.66
N VAL A 129 -5.26 4.36 -1.52
CA VAL A 129 -4.88 3.48 -0.40
C VAL A 129 -3.38 3.14 -0.47
N ALA A 130 -2.85 2.79 -1.64
CA ALA A 130 -1.43 2.54 -1.79
C ALA A 130 -0.58 3.78 -1.44
N LEU A 131 -1.03 4.98 -1.82
CA LEU A 131 -0.37 6.25 -1.49
C LEU A 131 -0.46 6.57 0.00
N ALA A 132 -1.62 6.38 0.64
CA ALA A 132 -1.80 6.58 2.08
C ALA A 132 -0.91 5.62 2.89
N ALA A 133 -0.92 4.33 2.56
CA ALA A 133 -0.06 3.34 3.20
C ALA A 133 1.44 3.66 3.00
N GLN A 134 1.84 4.13 1.82
CA GLN A 134 3.21 4.56 1.57
C GLN A 134 3.60 5.75 2.44
N ARG A 135 2.71 6.73 2.62
CA ARG A 135 2.95 7.89 3.52
C ARG A 135 3.13 7.43 4.95
N LEU A 136 2.24 6.57 5.45
CA LEU A 136 2.29 6.01 6.81
C LEU A 136 3.60 5.25 7.05
N LEU A 137 4.00 4.34 6.15
CA LEU A 137 5.27 3.61 6.25
C LEU A 137 6.48 4.55 6.25
N THR A 138 6.47 5.58 5.38
CA THR A 138 7.55 6.56 5.33
C THR A 138 7.65 7.36 6.63
N ALA A 139 6.50 7.66 7.24
CA ALA A 139 6.40 8.33 8.54
C ALA A 139 6.63 7.39 9.74
N LYS A 140 6.93 6.10 9.49
CA LYS A 140 7.05 5.04 10.53
C LYS A 140 5.80 4.92 11.40
N GLN A 141 4.64 5.15 10.80
CA GLN A 141 3.34 4.94 11.41
C GLN A 141 2.82 3.53 11.07
N PRO A 142 2.04 2.91 11.96
CA PRO A 142 1.49 1.59 11.69
C PRO A 142 0.54 1.61 10.49
N VAL A 143 0.62 0.56 9.67
CA VAL A 143 -0.31 0.30 8.58
C VAL A 143 -1.02 -1.00 8.86
N GLU A 144 -2.33 -0.95 8.96
CA GLU A 144 -3.15 -2.15 9.18
C GLU A 144 -3.16 -3.01 7.90
N LEU A 145 -2.56 -4.19 7.99
CA LEU A 145 -2.49 -5.15 6.87
C LEU A 145 -3.87 -5.52 6.35
N ALA A 146 -4.85 -5.70 7.25
CA ALA A 146 -6.23 -6.04 6.89
C ALA A 146 -6.82 -5.05 5.89
N ASN A 147 -6.57 -3.75 6.06
CA ASN A 147 -7.07 -2.72 5.16
C ASN A 147 -6.49 -2.84 3.74
N LEU A 148 -5.22 -3.25 3.61
CA LEU A 148 -4.59 -3.47 2.31
C LEU A 148 -5.15 -4.70 1.61
N LEU A 149 -5.32 -5.80 2.35
CA LEU A 149 -5.90 -7.04 1.84
C LEU A 149 -7.36 -6.84 1.43
N ASP A 150 -8.15 -6.13 2.23
CA ASP A 150 -9.51 -5.74 1.90
C ASP A 150 -9.57 -4.90 0.61
N THR A 151 -8.66 -3.95 0.46
CA THR A 151 -8.57 -3.13 -0.76
C THR A 151 -8.28 -3.99 -1.98
N ILE A 152 -7.35 -4.94 -1.88
CA ILE A 152 -7.03 -5.88 -2.97
C ILE A 152 -8.27 -6.69 -3.32
N ALA A 153 -8.96 -7.27 -2.34
CA ALA A 153 -10.16 -8.08 -2.54
C ALA A 153 -11.31 -7.27 -3.17
N LEU A 154 -11.58 -6.06 -2.65
CA LEU A 154 -12.62 -5.18 -3.17
C LEU A 154 -12.37 -4.77 -4.63
N THR A 155 -11.10 -4.63 -5.02
CA THR A 155 -10.73 -4.14 -6.36
C THR A 155 -10.31 -5.25 -7.32
N GLU A 156 -10.37 -6.52 -6.91
CA GLU A 156 -9.85 -7.66 -7.67
C GLU A 156 -10.41 -7.74 -9.10
N ARG A 157 -11.73 -7.60 -9.25
CA ARG A 157 -12.44 -7.73 -10.52
C ARG A 157 -12.52 -6.45 -11.34
N ALA A 158 -12.04 -5.33 -10.80
CA ALA A 158 -12.15 -4.05 -11.48
C ALA A 158 -11.07 -3.92 -12.57
N ASP A 159 -11.42 -3.34 -13.70
CA ASP A 159 -10.44 -2.95 -14.71
C ASP A 159 -9.70 -1.70 -14.27
N MET A 160 -8.36 -1.77 -14.24
CA MET A 160 -7.48 -0.66 -13.88
C MET A 160 -6.07 -0.87 -14.44
N PRO A 161 -5.28 0.20 -14.60
CA PRO A 161 -3.89 0.09 -15.04
C PRO A 161 -3.05 -0.82 -14.12
N ASP A 162 -2.24 -1.70 -14.70
CA ASP A 162 -1.40 -2.65 -13.95
C ASP A 162 -0.48 -1.96 -12.94
N ILE A 163 0.01 -0.77 -13.26
CA ILE A 163 0.86 0.02 -12.35
C ILE A 163 0.14 0.36 -11.02
N VAL A 164 -1.19 0.55 -11.04
CA VAL A 164 -1.97 0.83 -9.82
C VAL A 164 -2.00 -0.41 -8.94
N ARG A 165 -2.33 -1.58 -9.52
CA ARG A 165 -2.27 -2.87 -8.80
C ARG A 165 -0.88 -3.18 -8.30
N ALA A 166 0.14 -2.94 -9.13
CA ALA A 166 1.53 -3.18 -8.75
C ALA A 166 1.96 -2.35 -7.54
N LYS A 167 1.56 -1.08 -7.46
CA LYS A 167 1.81 -0.23 -6.29
C LYS A 167 1.14 -0.77 -5.03
N LEU A 168 -0.12 -1.21 -5.13
CA LEU A 168 -0.85 -1.77 -3.99
C LEU A 168 -0.20 -3.08 -3.51
N HIS A 169 0.15 -4.00 -4.41
CA HIS A 169 0.88 -5.22 -4.05
C HIS A 169 2.26 -4.93 -3.47
N LYS A 170 2.99 -3.96 -4.00
CA LYS A 170 4.29 -3.56 -3.48
C LYS A 170 4.20 -3.11 -2.03
N ILE A 171 3.26 -2.20 -1.71
CA ILE A 171 3.12 -1.69 -0.35
C ILE A 171 2.65 -2.78 0.62
N THR A 172 1.74 -3.66 0.18
CA THR A 172 1.29 -4.82 0.96
C THR A 172 2.46 -5.76 1.26
N GLY A 173 3.33 -6.02 0.28
CA GLY A 173 4.54 -6.82 0.48
C GLY A 173 5.50 -6.21 1.50
N TYR A 174 5.62 -4.89 1.56
CA TYR A 174 6.45 -4.23 2.56
C TYR A 174 5.84 -4.31 3.97
N VAL A 175 4.52 -4.12 4.11
CA VAL A 175 3.84 -4.28 5.41
C VAL A 175 3.96 -5.72 5.91
N LEU A 176 3.77 -6.72 5.03
CA LEU A 176 3.96 -8.14 5.37
C LEU A 176 5.39 -8.46 5.79
N ARG A 177 6.39 -7.90 5.10
CA ARG A 177 7.79 -8.06 5.47
C ARG A 177 8.08 -7.49 6.86
N ASP A 178 7.55 -6.30 7.16
CA ASP A 178 7.74 -5.63 8.43
C ASP A 178 6.99 -6.36 9.58
N ALA A 179 5.94 -7.15 9.23
CA ALA A 179 5.23 -8.07 10.11
C ALA A 179 5.87 -9.49 10.17
N GLU A 180 7.07 -9.68 9.60
CA GLU A 180 7.82 -10.95 9.55
C GLU A 180 7.09 -12.09 8.79
N GLN A 181 6.05 -11.78 8.01
CA GLN A 181 5.35 -12.72 7.14
C GLN A 181 6.06 -12.82 5.79
N LEU A 182 7.28 -13.39 5.80
CA LEU A 182 8.20 -13.32 4.67
C LEU A 182 7.73 -14.06 3.41
N PRO A 183 7.09 -15.27 3.50
CA PRO A 183 6.57 -15.96 2.32
C PRO A 183 5.50 -15.15 1.59
N GLU A 184 4.54 -14.60 2.32
CA GLU A 184 3.46 -13.78 1.80
C GLU A 184 3.99 -12.46 1.23
N ALA A 185 4.95 -11.83 1.92
CA ALA A 185 5.64 -10.63 1.44
C ALA A 185 6.30 -10.89 0.08
N LEU A 186 7.01 -12.03 -0.05
CA LEU A 186 7.64 -12.42 -1.30
C LEU A 186 6.61 -12.59 -2.43
N ALA A 187 5.49 -13.27 -2.16
CA ALA A 187 4.42 -13.48 -3.14
C ALA A 187 3.84 -12.14 -3.64
N HIS A 188 3.56 -11.20 -2.74
CA HIS A 188 3.05 -9.88 -3.11
C HIS A 188 4.07 -9.06 -3.91
N LEU A 189 5.36 -9.06 -3.55
CA LEU A 189 6.40 -8.37 -4.32
C LEU A 189 6.63 -9.01 -5.70
N GLN A 190 6.55 -10.34 -5.80
CA GLN A 190 6.60 -11.04 -7.09
C GLN A 190 5.40 -10.68 -7.96
N ARG A 191 4.20 -10.57 -7.37
CA ARG A 191 3.03 -10.12 -8.12
C ARG A 191 3.19 -8.68 -8.60
N ALA A 192 3.73 -7.80 -7.78
CA ALA A 192 3.99 -6.41 -8.16
C ALA A 192 4.91 -6.29 -9.39
N ILE A 193 6.01 -7.06 -9.43
CA ILE A 193 6.95 -7.00 -10.56
C ILE A 193 6.41 -7.68 -11.82
N GLN A 194 5.52 -8.67 -11.69
CA GLN A 194 4.83 -9.27 -12.84
C GLN A 194 3.90 -8.26 -13.52
N LEU A 195 3.20 -7.44 -12.72
CA LEU A 195 2.28 -6.40 -13.21
C LEU A 195 3.05 -5.21 -13.79
N GLU A 196 4.15 -4.81 -13.15
CA GLU A 196 4.94 -3.67 -13.59
C GLU A 196 6.44 -3.93 -13.33
N SER A 197 7.17 -4.22 -14.37
CA SER A 197 8.59 -4.62 -14.30
C SER A 197 9.51 -3.51 -13.74
N SER A 198 9.09 -2.26 -13.87
CA SER A 198 9.81 -1.06 -13.39
C SER A 198 9.46 -0.65 -11.95
N ILE A 199 8.63 -1.41 -11.23
CA ILE A 199 8.12 -1.05 -9.88
C ILE A 199 9.22 -0.93 -8.81
N GLY A 200 10.41 -1.44 -9.07
CA GLY A 200 11.60 -1.22 -8.24
C GLY A 200 11.70 -2.13 -7.02
N VAL A 201 11.24 -3.39 -7.10
CA VAL A 201 11.25 -4.38 -5.99
C VAL A 201 12.21 -5.55 -6.19
N LYS A 202 13.04 -5.57 -7.25
CA LYS A 202 13.93 -6.70 -7.59
C LYS A 202 14.87 -7.09 -6.46
N LYS A 203 15.51 -6.11 -5.85
CA LYS A 203 16.46 -6.33 -4.73
C LYS A 203 15.76 -6.88 -3.49
N ASP A 204 14.55 -6.38 -3.21
CA ASP A 204 13.75 -6.85 -2.06
C ASP A 204 13.34 -8.31 -2.24
N ILE A 205 12.92 -8.69 -3.45
CA ILE A 205 12.59 -10.09 -3.81
C ILE A 205 13.81 -11.00 -3.62
N GLU A 206 14.99 -10.61 -4.14
CA GLU A 206 16.22 -11.38 -4.01
C GLU A 206 16.62 -11.56 -2.54
N GLN A 207 16.50 -10.50 -1.73
CA GLN A 207 16.80 -10.52 -0.31
C GLN A 207 15.86 -11.47 0.45
N LEU A 208 14.53 -11.36 0.23
CA LEU A 208 13.54 -12.23 0.85
C LEU A 208 13.72 -13.70 0.43
N ALA A 209 13.93 -13.94 -0.86
CA ALA A 209 14.19 -15.28 -1.38
C ALA A 209 15.46 -15.90 -0.77
N ARG A 210 16.48 -15.09 -0.47
CA ARG A 210 17.70 -15.55 0.21
C ARG A 210 17.43 -15.89 1.68
N GLN A 211 16.61 -15.11 2.38
CA GLN A 211 16.24 -15.35 3.77
C GLN A 211 15.38 -16.62 3.92
N LEU A 212 14.51 -16.89 2.94
CA LEU A 212 13.60 -18.04 2.94
C LEU A 212 14.30 -19.35 2.49
N ARG A 213 15.52 -19.29 1.93
CA ARG A 213 16.25 -20.51 1.59
C ARG A 213 16.60 -21.27 2.86
N PRO A 214 16.29 -22.57 2.94
CA PRO A 214 16.75 -23.38 4.04
C PRO A 214 18.27 -23.32 4.14
N LYS A 215 18.78 -23.02 5.33
CA LYS A 215 20.22 -23.04 5.60
C LYS A 215 20.73 -24.43 5.24
N PRO A 216 21.74 -24.58 4.34
CA PRO A 216 22.24 -25.89 4.02
C PRO A 216 22.70 -26.56 5.32
N GLU A 217 22.15 -27.75 5.60
CA GLU A 217 22.66 -28.58 6.69
C GLU A 217 24.16 -28.71 6.52
N PRO A 218 24.96 -28.57 7.61
CA PRO A 218 26.39 -28.79 7.53
C PRO A 218 26.60 -30.23 7.09
N ALA A 219 27.13 -30.41 5.87
CA ALA A 219 27.48 -31.73 5.36
C ALA A 219 28.24 -32.49 6.41
N PRO A 220 27.94 -33.79 6.69
CA PRO A 220 28.63 -34.58 7.67
C PRO A 220 30.11 -34.59 7.30
N LYS A 221 30.96 -34.10 8.21
CA LYS A 221 32.41 -34.11 8.03
C LYS A 221 32.83 -35.56 7.95
N THR A 222 32.87 -36.14 6.78
CA THR A 222 33.53 -37.41 6.51
C THR A 222 35.01 -37.22 6.85
N LYS A 223 35.42 -37.78 7.97
CA LYS A 223 36.84 -37.92 8.31
C LYS A 223 37.44 -38.83 7.26
N THR A 224 37.98 -38.27 6.19
CA THR A 224 38.88 -38.97 5.28
C THR A 224 40.16 -39.25 6.05
N THR A 225 40.24 -40.43 6.65
CA THR A 225 41.50 -41.02 7.08
C THR A 225 42.38 -41.26 5.85
N LYS A 226 43.34 -40.37 5.63
CA LYS A 226 44.40 -40.59 4.66
C LYS A 226 45.14 -41.91 4.96
N PRO A 227 45.30 -42.84 4.03
CA PRO A 227 46.18 -43.99 4.21
C PRO A 227 47.62 -43.50 4.36
N ARG A 228 48.24 -43.89 5.44
CA ARG A 228 49.64 -43.61 5.75
C ARG A 228 50.50 -44.53 4.87
N THR A 229 50.94 -44.09 3.69
CA THR A 229 51.93 -44.80 2.85
C THR A 229 53.31 -44.68 3.50
N ARG A 230 53.83 -45.85 3.85
CA ARG A 230 55.20 -46.07 4.34
C ARG A 230 56.20 -45.60 3.30
N LYS A 231 57.17 -44.74 3.69
CA LYS A 231 58.36 -44.42 2.97
C LYS A 231 59.30 -45.65 2.91
N PRO A 232 59.88 -46.04 1.78
CA PRO A 232 61.10 -46.83 1.74
C PRO A 232 62.34 -45.94 1.92
N ALA A 233 63.36 -46.53 2.51
CA ALA A 233 64.56 -45.93 3.02
C ALA A 233 65.53 -45.42 1.89
N ALA A 234 66.36 -44.51 2.33
CA ALA A 234 67.38 -43.81 1.58
C ALA A 234 68.55 -44.70 1.10
N LYS A 235 69.21 -44.30 0.02
CA LYS A 235 70.66 -44.45 -0.21
C LYS A 235 71.23 -43.28 -1.03
N PRO A 236 72.59 -43.05 -1.03
CA PRO A 236 73.12 -41.72 -0.81
C PRO A 236 73.89 -41.12 -2.02
N ALA A 237 74.06 -39.84 -1.95
CA ALA A 237 75.12 -38.95 -2.46
C ALA A 237 75.89 -39.24 -3.78
N ALA A 238 75.89 -38.24 -4.67
CA ALA A 238 77.12 -37.87 -5.40
C ALA A 238 77.12 -36.34 -5.62
N ARG A 239 78.23 -35.78 -5.20
CA ARG A 239 78.68 -34.38 -5.39
C ARG A 239 79.02 -34.06 -6.84
N ARG A 240 78.91 -32.83 -7.22
CA ARG A 240 79.70 -32.01 -8.14
C ARG A 240 78.74 -31.11 -8.96
N GLY A 241 78.95 -29.87 -9.13
CA GLY A 241 80.01 -28.91 -9.08
C GLY A 241 79.41 -27.58 -9.52
N ARG A 242 79.89 -26.52 -8.91
CA ARG A 242 79.76 -25.10 -9.31
C ARG A 242 80.91 -24.80 -10.29
N PRO A 243 81.03 -23.73 -11.02
CA PRO A 243 80.33 -22.48 -11.23
C PRO A 243 80.29 -22.06 -12.75
N PRO A 244 80.30 -20.79 -13.23
CA PRO A 244 80.39 -19.48 -12.58
C PRO A 244 79.48 -18.38 -13.17
N LYS A 245 79.57 -17.22 -12.55
CA LYS A 245 79.10 -15.87 -12.88
C LYS A 245 79.59 -15.29 -14.20
N ALA A 246 78.78 -14.54 -14.90
CA ALA A 246 79.16 -13.33 -15.62
C ALA A 246 77.81 -12.55 -15.87
N ALA A 247 77.56 -11.39 -15.40
CA ALA A 247 78.12 -10.06 -15.56
C ALA A 247 77.62 -9.33 -16.83
N LYS A 248 76.81 -8.27 -16.57
CA LYS A 248 76.74 -6.95 -17.25
C LYS A 248 76.43 -6.93 -18.76
N ALA A 249 75.65 -6.08 -19.32
CA ALA A 249 75.45 -4.60 -19.22
C ALA A 249 74.28 -4.21 -20.08
N ALA A 250 73.48 -3.24 -19.66
CA ALA A 250 73.40 -1.90 -20.23
C ALA A 250 72.96 -1.77 -21.72
N GLY A 251 71.93 -1.02 -21.90
CA GLY A 251 71.38 -0.45 -23.09
C GLY A 251 69.97 0.10 -22.75
#